data_a8b4091e709fd535e9b4207a1f64d908
#
_entry.id   a8b4091e709fd535e9b4207a1f64d908
#
_cell.length_a   1.000
_cell.length_b   1.000
_cell.length_c   1.000
_cell.angle_alpha   90.00
_cell.angle_beta   90.00
_cell.angle_gamma   90.00
#
_symmetry.space_group_name_H-M   'P 1'
#
loop_
_entity.id
_entity.type
_entity.pdbx_description
1 polymer ?
#
loop_
_entity_poly.entity_id
_entity_poly.type
_entity_poly.pdbx_seq_one_letter_code
_entity_poly.pdbx_strand_id
1 'polypeptide(L)'
;MTIENQAQYFNNTYEKWKQISDEKGRIINKAINMLGISEGHSVLDVASGTGVLYTVLKNMRLSNYVALDISENMLKELQHLYPETKTICNNFDKNLDLEEKFEYVLIFNSIPHFENLNIVFSNAKKHLKIGGTFAIVHSKTRNELKEHHKRIGYNLGREAIPNDDALYELAEKYQFREVIIRDDDFFYLSCKR
;
A
#
# COMPACT_ATOMS: atom_id res chain seq x y z
N MET A 1 8.27 16.60 4.24
CA MET A 1 8.28 16.09 5.66
C MET A 1 9.36 15.03 5.69
N THR A 2 10.31 15.05 6.63
CA THR A 2 11.34 14.00 6.71
C THR A 2 10.73 12.68 7.16
N ILE A 3 11.37 11.56 6.84
CA ILE A 3 10.90 10.20 7.19
C ILE A 3 10.67 10.05 8.70
N GLU A 4 11.56 10.60 9.54
CA GLU A 4 11.40 10.60 11.00
C GLU A 4 10.16 11.39 11.44
N ASN A 5 9.90 12.52 10.79
CA ASN A 5 8.70 13.32 11.03
C ASN A 5 7.42 12.59 10.57
N GLN A 6 7.49 11.74 9.54
CA GLN A 6 6.34 10.94 9.10
C GLN A 6 6.00 9.85 10.13
N ALA A 7 6.97 9.08 10.59
CA ALA A 7 6.75 8.06 11.61
C ALA A 7 6.14 8.67 12.88
N GLN A 8 6.68 9.79 13.33
CA GLN A 8 6.15 10.51 14.50
C GLN A 8 4.74 11.06 14.26
N TYR A 9 4.47 11.60 13.07
CA TYR A 9 3.13 12.07 12.70
C TYR A 9 2.11 10.94 12.77
N PHE A 10 2.39 9.79 12.16
CA PHE A 10 1.50 8.64 12.17
C PHE A 10 1.38 8.00 13.56
N ASN A 11 2.46 7.96 14.34
CA ASN A 11 2.41 7.54 15.75
C ASN A 11 1.47 8.41 16.59
N ASN A 12 1.41 9.71 16.31
CA ASN A 12 0.58 10.66 17.07
C ASN A 12 -0.87 10.74 16.57
N THR A 13 -1.15 10.23 15.37
CA THR A 13 -2.46 10.38 14.73
C THR A 13 -3.16 9.06 14.42
N TYR A 14 -2.63 7.91 14.87
CA TYR A 14 -3.14 6.59 14.52
C TYR A 14 -4.65 6.40 14.80
N GLU A 15 -5.17 7.04 15.84
CA GLU A 15 -6.61 6.98 16.18
C GLU A 15 -7.53 7.52 15.08
N LYS A 16 -7.06 8.48 14.29
CA LYS A 16 -7.84 9.05 13.17
C LYS A 16 -8.02 8.08 12.01
N TRP A 17 -7.25 6.98 12.00
CA TRP A 17 -7.20 6.00 10.90
C TRP A 17 -7.94 4.70 11.22
N LYS A 18 -8.59 4.59 12.39
CA LYS A 18 -9.31 3.40 12.83
C LYS A 18 -10.62 3.14 12.09
N GLN A 19 -11.22 4.16 11.52
CA GLN A 19 -12.53 4.04 10.88
C GLN A 19 -12.40 3.80 9.37
N ILE A 20 -13.13 2.79 8.91
CA ILE A 20 -13.28 2.48 7.50
C ILE A 20 -14.67 2.89 7.08
N SER A 21 -14.78 3.80 6.10
CA SER A 21 -16.06 4.11 5.48
C SER A 21 -16.51 2.96 4.58
N ASP A 22 -17.84 2.81 4.40
CA ASP A 22 -18.41 1.82 3.48
C ASP A 22 -17.85 1.94 2.07
N GLU A 23 -17.58 3.17 1.62
CA GLU A 23 -16.95 3.44 0.33
C GLU A 23 -15.55 2.84 0.23
N LYS A 24 -14.69 3.04 1.25
CA LYS A 24 -13.36 2.41 1.28
C LYS A 24 -13.45 0.89 1.27
N GLY A 25 -14.37 0.31 2.03
CA GLY A 25 -14.61 -1.13 2.03
C GLY A 25 -15.01 -1.65 0.65
N ARG A 26 -15.88 -0.95 -0.07
CA ARG A 26 -16.28 -1.28 -1.43
C ARG A 26 -15.09 -1.25 -2.40
N ILE A 27 -14.26 -0.21 -2.31
CA ILE A 27 -13.07 -0.07 -3.18
C ILE A 27 -12.05 -1.17 -2.89
N ILE A 28 -11.81 -1.50 -1.62
CA ILE A 28 -10.92 -2.60 -1.23
C ILE A 28 -11.42 -3.92 -1.85
N ASN A 29 -12.69 -4.25 -1.69
CA ASN A 29 -13.27 -5.47 -2.27
C ASN A 29 -13.10 -5.49 -3.80
N LYS A 30 -13.38 -4.36 -4.49
CA LYS A 30 -13.21 -4.25 -5.94
C LYS A 30 -11.75 -4.48 -6.35
N ALA A 31 -10.79 -3.84 -5.65
CA ALA A 31 -9.36 -3.99 -5.93
C ALA A 31 -8.87 -5.43 -5.68
N ILE A 32 -9.27 -6.06 -4.58
CA ILE A 32 -8.92 -7.45 -4.25
C ILE A 32 -9.44 -8.41 -5.32
N ASN A 33 -10.69 -8.23 -5.77
CA ASN A 33 -11.26 -9.02 -6.85
C ASN A 33 -10.52 -8.83 -8.18
N MET A 34 -10.14 -7.59 -8.53
CA MET A 34 -9.34 -7.28 -9.72
C MET A 34 -7.95 -7.94 -9.67
N LEU A 35 -7.35 -8.01 -8.48
CA LEU A 35 -6.05 -8.65 -8.24
C LEU A 35 -6.14 -10.19 -8.26
N GLY A 36 -7.33 -10.75 -8.07
CA GLY A 36 -7.51 -12.20 -7.99
C GLY A 36 -6.96 -12.81 -6.70
N ILE A 37 -6.89 -12.02 -5.61
CA ILE A 37 -6.45 -12.53 -4.31
C ILE A 37 -7.48 -13.52 -3.79
N SER A 38 -7.02 -14.69 -3.38
CA SER A 38 -7.86 -15.80 -2.91
C SER A 38 -7.19 -16.63 -1.83
N GLU A 39 -7.88 -17.64 -1.34
CA GLU A 39 -7.38 -18.61 -0.36
C GLU A 39 -6.00 -19.17 -0.78
N GLY A 40 -5.10 -19.31 0.19
CA GLY A 40 -3.76 -19.86 0.01
C GLY A 40 -2.71 -18.85 -0.47
N HIS A 41 -3.09 -17.66 -0.93
CA HIS A 41 -2.12 -16.64 -1.32
C HIS A 41 -1.44 -16.00 -0.09
N SER A 42 -0.20 -15.49 -0.30
CA SER A 42 0.53 -14.69 0.68
C SER A 42 0.58 -13.22 0.28
N VAL A 43 0.41 -12.32 1.26
CA VAL A 43 0.28 -10.88 1.07
C VAL A 43 1.23 -10.13 1.99
N LEU A 44 2.02 -9.21 1.44
CA LEU A 44 2.71 -8.15 2.17
C LEU A 44 1.91 -6.86 2.00
N ASP A 45 1.33 -6.38 3.08
CA ASP A 45 0.58 -5.12 3.15
C ASP A 45 1.53 -4.01 3.61
N VAL A 46 1.91 -3.14 2.70
CA VAL A 46 2.91 -2.09 2.91
C VAL A 46 2.22 -0.77 3.25
N ALA A 47 2.69 -0.12 4.31
CA ALA A 47 2.03 1.01 4.96
C ALA A 47 0.60 0.63 5.37
N SER A 48 0.49 -0.50 6.06
CA SER A 48 -0.76 -1.15 6.43
C SER A 48 -1.62 -0.33 7.39
N GLY A 49 -1.02 0.65 8.08
CA GLY A 49 -1.70 1.44 9.10
C GLY A 49 -2.31 0.56 10.19
N THR A 50 -3.54 0.83 10.54
CA THR A 50 -4.32 0.06 11.53
C THR A 50 -5.01 -1.18 10.94
N GLY A 51 -4.61 -1.63 9.74
CA GLY A 51 -5.10 -2.87 9.14
C GLY A 51 -6.34 -2.74 8.26
N VAL A 52 -6.47 -1.63 7.57
CA VAL A 52 -7.62 -1.36 6.67
C VAL A 52 -7.83 -2.48 5.65
N LEU A 53 -6.78 -2.96 4.98
CA LEU A 53 -6.89 -4.07 4.04
C LEU A 53 -7.25 -5.39 4.73
N TYR A 54 -6.73 -5.61 5.93
CA TYR A 54 -6.94 -6.85 6.65
C TYR A 54 -8.41 -7.06 7.05
N THR A 55 -9.20 -6.00 7.19
CA THR A 55 -10.64 -6.12 7.46
C THR A 55 -11.37 -6.98 6.42
N VAL A 56 -10.91 -6.96 5.18
CA VAL A 56 -11.45 -7.78 4.08
C VAL A 56 -10.64 -9.08 3.92
N LEU A 57 -9.31 -8.99 3.96
CA LEU A 57 -8.41 -10.11 3.71
C LEU A 57 -8.50 -11.22 4.77
N LYS A 58 -8.84 -10.91 6.02
CA LYS A 58 -8.94 -11.89 7.12
C LYS A 58 -9.89 -13.06 6.84
N ASN A 59 -10.89 -12.85 6.00
CA ASN A 59 -11.86 -13.88 5.65
C ASN A 59 -11.41 -14.78 4.48
N MET A 60 -10.25 -14.50 3.88
CA MET A 60 -9.79 -15.16 2.66
C MET A 60 -8.88 -16.37 2.89
N ARG A 61 -8.62 -16.76 4.15
CA ARG A 61 -7.74 -17.88 4.51
C ARG A 61 -6.39 -17.81 3.77
N LEU A 62 -5.74 -16.65 3.86
CA LEU A 62 -4.41 -16.46 3.27
C LEU A 62 -3.40 -17.42 3.92
N SER A 63 -2.44 -17.91 3.15
CA SER A 63 -1.33 -18.73 3.68
C SER A 63 -0.39 -17.93 4.55
N ASN A 64 -0.25 -16.63 4.26
CA ASN A 64 0.55 -15.70 5.05
C ASN A 64 0.08 -14.27 4.79
N TYR A 65 -0.06 -13.49 5.86
CA TYR A 65 -0.28 -12.04 5.80
C TYR A 65 0.72 -11.35 6.72
N VAL A 66 1.45 -10.41 6.16
CA VAL A 66 2.41 -9.59 6.89
C VAL A 66 2.07 -8.13 6.69
N ALA A 67 1.85 -7.41 7.78
CA ALA A 67 1.63 -5.98 7.79
C ALA A 67 2.94 -5.25 8.06
N LEU A 68 3.33 -4.35 7.17
CA LEU A 68 4.51 -3.51 7.32
C LEU A 68 4.09 -2.05 7.39
N ASP A 69 4.54 -1.34 8.42
CA ASP A 69 4.32 0.10 8.56
C ASP A 69 5.53 0.76 9.23
N ILE A 70 5.71 2.06 8.99
CA ILE A 70 6.75 2.87 9.65
C ILE A 70 6.35 3.28 11.08
N SER A 71 5.07 3.23 11.40
CA SER A 71 4.49 3.64 12.68
C SER A 71 4.25 2.44 13.58
N GLU A 72 4.99 2.38 14.69
CA GLU A 72 4.80 1.34 15.71
C GLU A 72 3.39 1.38 16.33
N ASN A 73 2.83 2.58 16.52
CA ASN A 73 1.50 2.72 17.12
C ASN A 73 0.38 2.25 16.17
N MET A 74 0.55 2.45 14.86
CA MET A 74 -0.36 1.85 13.86
C MET A 74 -0.36 0.33 13.97
N LEU A 75 0.82 -0.29 14.03
CA LEU A 75 0.95 -1.74 14.12
C LEU A 75 0.46 -2.31 15.46
N LYS A 76 0.68 -1.60 16.56
CA LYS A 76 0.12 -1.98 17.86
C LYS A 76 -1.42 -1.99 17.83
N GLU A 77 -2.01 -0.98 17.21
CA GLU A 77 -3.46 -0.94 17.04
C GLU A 77 -3.96 -2.06 16.12
N LEU A 78 -3.26 -2.33 15.03
CA LEU A 78 -3.58 -3.45 14.14
C LEU A 78 -3.55 -4.77 14.90
N GLN A 79 -2.50 -5.05 15.69
CA GLN A 79 -2.40 -6.26 16.49
C GLN A 79 -3.42 -6.31 17.64
N HIS A 80 -3.82 -5.16 18.19
CA HIS A 80 -4.90 -5.11 19.18
C HIS A 80 -6.23 -5.55 18.55
N LEU A 81 -6.52 -5.12 17.33
CA LEU A 81 -7.73 -5.48 16.59
C LEU A 81 -7.67 -6.90 16.01
N TYR A 82 -6.48 -7.36 15.63
CA TYR A 82 -6.22 -8.63 14.93
C TYR A 82 -4.94 -9.28 15.47
N PRO A 83 -5.02 -9.93 16.65
CA PRO A 83 -3.83 -10.47 17.35
C PRO A 83 -3.05 -11.53 16.56
N GLU A 84 -3.70 -12.18 15.60
CA GLU A 84 -3.10 -13.20 14.74
C GLU A 84 -2.16 -12.65 13.66
N THR A 85 -2.15 -11.32 13.42
CA THR A 85 -1.38 -10.71 12.34
C THR A 85 0.10 -10.60 12.67
N LYS A 86 0.95 -10.96 11.70
CA LYS A 86 2.38 -10.70 11.74
C LYS A 86 2.65 -9.25 11.33
N THR A 87 3.38 -8.51 12.15
CA THR A 87 3.71 -7.11 11.89
C THR A 87 5.21 -6.87 11.82
N ILE A 88 5.63 -5.94 10.97
CA ILE A 88 7.02 -5.50 10.81
C ILE A 88 7.05 -3.97 10.84
N CYS A 89 7.65 -3.39 11.89
CA CYS A 89 7.89 -1.95 11.94
C CYS A 89 9.15 -1.63 11.15
N ASN A 90 9.00 -1.14 9.92
CA ASN A 90 10.12 -0.78 9.06
C ASN A 90 9.70 0.24 7.99
N ASN A 91 10.70 0.83 7.33
CA ASN A 91 10.51 1.83 6.29
C ASN A 91 10.71 1.23 4.90
N PHE A 92 9.63 1.17 4.12
CA PHE A 92 9.67 0.66 2.74
C PHE A 92 10.31 1.64 1.74
N ASP A 93 10.57 2.88 2.12
CA ASP A 93 11.38 3.87 1.37
C ASP A 93 12.90 3.66 1.55
N LYS A 94 13.33 2.67 2.33
CA LYS A 94 14.73 2.28 2.51
C LYS A 94 14.95 0.86 1.99
N ASN A 95 16.20 0.53 1.67
CA ASN A 95 16.53 -0.83 1.30
C ASN A 95 16.12 -1.80 2.42
N LEU A 96 15.25 -2.71 2.08
CA LEU A 96 14.68 -3.68 2.98
C LEU A 96 15.06 -5.09 2.52
N ASP A 97 15.29 -5.99 3.46
CA ASP A 97 15.51 -7.41 3.22
C ASP A 97 14.64 -8.20 4.20
N LEU A 98 13.53 -8.73 3.69
CA LEU A 98 12.72 -9.71 4.39
C LEU A 98 13.11 -11.09 3.85
N GLU A 99 13.23 -12.09 4.71
CA GLU A 99 13.54 -13.46 4.31
C GLU A 99 12.42 -14.08 3.46
N GLU A 100 11.20 -13.56 3.62
CA GLU A 100 9.99 -14.07 2.98
C GLU A 100 9.70 -13.39 1.64
N LYS A 101 9.05 -14.13 0.73
CA LYS A 101 8.50 -13.63 -0.53
C LYS A 101 7.00 -13.92 -0.61
N PHE A 102 6.29 -13.02 -1.29
CA PHE A 102 4.84 -12.99 -1.31
C PHE A 102 4.30 -13.12 -2.74
N GLU A 103 3.10 -13.66 -2.89
CA GLU A 103 2.35 -13.57 -4.16
C GLU A 103 1.92 -12.13 -4.44
N TYR A 104 1.61 -11.37 -3.39
CA TYR A 104 1.17 -9.98 -3.52
C TYR A 104 1.95 -9.05 -2.60
N VAL A 105 2.38 -7.91 -3.14
CA VAL A 105 2.86 -6.75 -2.37
C VAL A 105 1.90 -5.60 -2.67
N LEU A 106 1.23 -5.10 -1.63
CA LEU A 106 0.14 -4.13 -1.77
C LEU A 106 0.47 -2.82 -1.05
N ILE A 107 0.12 -1.70 -1.67
CA ILE A 107 0.10 -0.37 -1.06
C ILE A 107 -1.32 0.18 -1.22
N PHE A 108 -2.01 0.47 -0.12
CA PHE A 108 -3.35 1.05 -0.15
C PHE A 108 -3.39 2.43 0.53
N ASN A 109 -3.88 3.45 -0.18
CA ASN A 109 -4.05 4.84 0.29
C ASN A 109 -2.77 5.52 0.83
N SER A 110 -1.58 5.00 0.52
CA SER A 110 -0.34 5.45 1.14
C SER A 110 0.71 5.97 0.15
N ILE A 111 0.47 5.84 -1.17
CA ILE A 111 1.44 6.26 -2.21
C ILE A 111 1.93 7.72 -2.05
N PRO A 112 1.13 8.71 -1.61
CA PRO A 112 1.61 10.08 -1.44
C PRO A 112 2.70 10.23 -0.38
N HIS A 113 2.81 9.28 0.54
CA HIS A 113 3.74 9.33 1.66
C HIS A 113 5.13 8.77 1.35
N PHE A 114 5.29 8.08 0.22
CA PHE A 114 6.59 7.58 -0.21
C PHE A 114 7.40 8.67 -0.92
N GLU A 115 8.64 8.87 -0.50
CA GLU A 115 9.54 9.89 -1.07
C GLU A 115 10.33 9.34 -2.25
N ASN A 116 10.66 8.04 -2.24
CA ASN A 116 11.50 7.41 -3.26
C ASN A 116 10.84 6.17 -3.88
N LEU A 117 10.05 6.39 -4.92
CA LEU A 117 9.37 5.29 -5.62
C LEU A 117 10.35 4.30 -6.29
N ASN A 118 11.59 4.71 -6.62
CA ASN A 118 12.59 3.77 -7.08
C ASN A 118 12.89 2.69 -6.03
N ILE A 119 13.05 3.07 -4.76
CA ILE A 119 13.25 2.11 -3.68
C ILE A 119 11.99 1.27 -3.46
N VAL A 120 10.81 1.87 -3.52
CA VAL A 120 9.52 1.17 -3.37
C VAL A 120 9.36 0.06 -4.42
N PHE A 121 9.59 0.38 -5.71
CA PHE A 121 9.50 -0.61 -6.80
C PHE A 121 10.59 -1.68 -6.69
N SER A 122 11.82 -1.30 -6.30
CA SER A 122 12.91 -2.24 -6.03
C SER A 122 12.55 -3.22 -4.91
N ASN A 123 12.05 -2.72 -3.79
CA ASN A 123 11.63 -3.53 -2.66
C ASN A 123 10.45 -4.44 -3.03
N ALA A 124 9.45 -3.91 -3.74
CA ALA A 124 8.33 -4.71 -4.22
C ALA A 124 8.83 -5.88 -5.10
N LYS A 125 9.71 -5.59 -6.06
CA LYS A 125 10.33 -6.63 -6.91
C LYS A 125 11.08 -7.68 -6.11
N LYS A 126 11.86 -7.25 -5.11
CA LYS A 126 12.67 -8.14 -4.26
C LYS A 126 11.81 -9.11 -3.45
N HIS A 127 10.70 -8.62 -2.88
CA HIS A 127 9.86 -9.40 -1.97
C HIS A 127 8.70 -10.13 -2.66
N LEU A 128 8.56 -10.02 -3.97
CA LEU A 128 7.61 -10.83 -4.72
C LEU A 128 8.18 -12.20 -5.08
N LYS A 129 7.35 -13.22 -5.10
CA LYS A 129 7.59 -14.48 -5.79
C LYS A 129 7.63 -14.26 -7.31
N ILE A 130 8.22 -15.17 -8.08
CA ILE A 130 8.15 -15.13 -9.56
C ILE A 130 6.67 -15.26 -9.96
N GLY A 131 6.22 -14.36 -10.83
CA GLY A 131 4.80 -14.27 -11.23
C GLY A 131 3.90 -13.55 -10.21
N GLY A 132 4.45 -13.13 -9.07
CA GLY A 132 3.71 -12.34 -8.07
C GLY A 132 3.38 -10.94 -8.54
N THR A 133 2.41 -10.30 -7.90
CA THR A 133 1.84 -9.00 -8.30
C THR A 133 2.16 -7.91 -7.29
N PHE A 134 2.71 -6.80 -7.77
CA PHE A 134 2.76 -5.54 -7.04
C PHE A 134 1.55 -4.70 -7.41
N ALA A 135 0.88 -4.13 -6.41
CA ALA A 135 -0.23 -3.22 -6.64
C ALA A 135 -0.19 -1.99 -5.74
N ILE A 136 -0.56 -0.85 -6.34
CA ILE A 136 -0.79 0.42 -5.66
C ILE A 136 -2.24 0.81 -5.92
N VAL A 137 -3.01 0.94 -4.84
CA VAL A 137 -4.42 1.34 -4.89
C VAL A 137 -4.62 2.57 -4.02
N HIS A 138 -5.36 3.53 -4.51
CA HIS A 138 -5.80 4.68 -3.72
C HIS A 138 -7.30 4.89 -3.90
N SER A 139 -8.04 5.06 -2.80
CA SER A 139 -9.50 5.18 -2.81
C SER A 139 -10.05 6.42 -3.52
N LYS A 140 -9.19 7.30 -3.95
CA LYS A 140 -9.50 8.49 -4.78
C LYS A 140 -8.73 8.40 -6.08
N THR A 141 -9.32 8.94 -7.14
CA THR A 141 -8.61 9.26 -8.37
C THR A 141 -7.53 10.32 -8.11
N ARG A 142 -6.59 10.51 -9.03
CA ARG A 142 -5.58 11.59 -8.95
C ARG A 142 -6.23 12.96 -8.78
N ASN A 143 -7.27 13.23 -9.55
CA ASN A 143 -7.99 14.51 -9.49
C ASN A 143 -8.68 14.72 -8.15
N GLU A 144 -9.41 13.73 -7.65
CA GLU A 144 -10.08 13.81 -6.35
C GLU A 144 -9.07 13.97 -5.21
N LEU A 145 -7.92 13.28 -5.29
CA LEU A 145 -6.86 13.41 -4.30
C LEU A 145 -6.23 14.79 -4.32
N LYS A 146 -5.99 15.36 -5.50
CA LYS A 146 -5.47 16.73 -5.68
C LYS A 146 -6.43 17.76 -5.09
N GLU A 147 -7.72 17.66 -5.38
CA GLU A 147 -8.73 18.55 -4.81
C GLU A 147 -8.87 18.37 -3.28
N HIS A 148 -8.77 17.13 -2.80
CA HIS A 148 -8.75 16.86 -1.37
C HIS A 148 -7.56 17.54 -0.68
N HIS A 149 -6.34 17.37 -1.20
CA HIS A 149 -5.13 17.99 -0.66
C HIS A 149 -5.23 19.53 -0.65
N LYS A 150 -5.74 20.12 -1.74
CA LYS A 150 -5.97 21.56 -1.83
C LYS A 150 -6.94 22.05 -0.74
N ARG A 151 -8.03 21.32 -0.53
CA ARG A 151 -9.08 21.68 0.46
C ARG A 151 -8.54 21.64 1.89
N ILE A 152 -7.65 20.71 2.22
CA ILE A 152 -7.06 20.58 3.57
C ILE A 152 -5.75 21.36 3.74
N GLY A 153 -5.32 22.13 2.72
CA GLY A 153 -4.07 22.89 2.75
C GLY A 153 -2.81 22.01 2.75
N TYR A 154 -2.91 20.76 2.26
CA TYR A 154 -1.78 19.84 2.21
C TYR A 154 -1.02 19.98 0.89
N ASN A 155 0.24 20.40 0.96
CA ASN A 155 1.10 20.60 -0.21
C ASN A 155 2.32 19.67 -0.13
N LEU A 156 2.42 18.76 -1.11
CA LEU A 156 3.55 17.83 -1.25
C LEU A 156 4.72 18.44 -2.04
N GLY A 157 4.51 19.56 -2.75
CA GLY A 157 5.49 20.08 -3.71
C GLY A 157 5.69 19.21 -4.96
N ARG A 158 4.90 18.15 -5.12
CA ARG A 158 4.88 17.22 -6.25
C ARG A 158 3.49 16.62 -6.43
N GLU A 159 3.24 15.93 -7.54
CA GLU A 159 2.03 15.14 -7.70
C GLU A 159 1.97 14.02 -6.64
N ALA A 160 0.79 13.84 -6.04
CA ALA A 160 0.56 12.86 -4.98
C ALA A 160 0.66 11.41 -5.50
N ILE A 161 0.17 11.20 -6.72
CA ILE A 161 0.32 9.97 -7.49
C ILE A 161 0.94 10.37 -8.83
N PRO A 162 2.09 9.81 -9.23
CA PRO A 162 2.73 10.14 -10.50
C PRO A 162 1.82 9.90 -11.71
N ASN A 163 2.12 10.54 -12.83
CA ASN A 163 1.46 10.27 -14.11
C ASN A 163 1.78 8.85 -14.61
N ASP A 164 1.06 8.41 -15.64
CA ASP A 164 1.18 7.05 -16.17
C ASP A 164 2.59 6.80 -16.74
N ASP A 165 3.16 7.75 -17.48
CA ASP A 165 4.49 7.62 -18.08
C ASP A 165 5.56 7.34 -17.01
N ALA A 166 5.57 8.11 -15.93
CA ALA A 166 6.51 7.92 -14.83
C ALA A 166 6.31 6.55 -14.12
N LEU A 167 5.08 6.06 -14.01
CA LEU A 167 4.80 4.76 -13.45
C LEU A 167 5.18 3.61 -14.39
N TYR A 168 4.98 3.77 -15.71
CA TYR A 168 5.47 2.82 -16.72
C TYR A 168 6.99 2.76 -16.73
N GLU A 169 7.69 3.90 -16.69
CA GLU A 169 9.16 3.97 -16.62
C GLU A 169 9.69 3.23 -15.37
N LEU A 170 9.06 3.41 -14.21
CA LEU A 170 9.41 2.68 -13.00
C LEU A 170 9.18 1.18 -13.14
N ALA A 171 8.05 0.77 -13.70
CA ALA A 171 7.75 -0.65 -13.90
C ALA A 171 8.76 -1.29 -14.87
N GLU A 172 9.08 -0.63 -15.98
CA GLU A 172 10.08 -1.09 -16.95
C GLU A 172 11.48 -1.19 -16.33
N LYS A 173 11.92 -0.14 -15.63
CA LYS A 173 13.22 -0.10 -14.96
C LYS A 173 13.44 -1.29 -14.02
N TYR A 174 12.39 -1.68 -13.29
CA TYR A 174 12.44 -2.81 -12.39
C TYR A 174 11.92 -4.12 -13.01
N GLN A 175 11.79 -4.16 -14.35
CA GLN A 175 11.41 -5.36 -15.11
C GLN A 175 10.11 -5.98 -14.64
N PHE A 176 9.12 -5.15 -14.31
CA PHE A 176 7.75 -5.58 -14.15
C PHE A 176 7.08 -5.74 -15.51
N ARG A 177 6.12 -6.62 -15.60
CA ARG A 177 5.33 -6.91 -16.81
C ARG A 177 3.84 -6.77 -16.53
N GLU A 178 3.02 -6.83 -17.57
CA GLU A 178 1.55 -6.77 -17.44
C GLU A 178 1.10 -5.56 -16.59
N VAL A 179 1.63 -4.38 -16.92
CA VAL A 179 1.31 -3.15 -16.20
C VAL A 179 -0.10 -2.70 -16.56
N ILE A 180 -0.96 -2.56 -15.57
CA ILE A 180 -2.33 -2.06 -15.71
C ILE A 180 -2.45 -0.81 -14.84
N ILE A 181 -2.85 0.32 -15.41
CA ILE A 181 -3.16 1.54 -14.69
C ILE A 181 -4.60 1.93 -15.00
N ARG A 182 -5.36 2.29 -13.95
CA ARG A 182 -6.72 2.84 -14.05
C ARG A 182 -6.87 4.00 -13.08
N ASP A 183 -7.62 5.01 -13.49
CA ASP A 183 -7.87 6.24 -12.71
C ASP A 183 -9.29 6.77 -13.00
N ASP A 184 -10.26 5.87 -12.89
CA ASP A 184 -11.69 6.14 -13.18
C ASP A 184 -12.53 6.29 -11.90
N ASP A 185 -12.87 5.21 -11.20
CA ASP A 185 -13.58 5.22 -9.90
C ASP A 185 -12.63 5.43 -8.72
N PHE A 186 -11.38 4.98 -8.86
CA PHE A 186 -10.30 5.06 -7.90
C PHE A 186 -8.98 4.81 -8.63
N PHE A 187 -7.87 5.22 -8.04
CA PHE A 187 -6.57 4.93 -8.63
C PHE A 187 -6.16 3.47 -8.38
N TYR A 188 -5.73 2.82 -9.44
CA TYR A 188 -5.26 1.44 -9.42
C TYR A 188 -4.06 1.27 -10.34
N LEU A 189 -2.98 0.70 -9.81
CA LEU A 189 -1.86 0.18 -10.57
C LEU A 189 -1.63 -1.26 -10.16
N SER A 190 -1.42 -2.15 -11.11
CA SER A 190 -0.87 -3.48 -10.85
C SER A 190 0.16 -3.85 -11.92
N CYS A 191 1.17 -4.60 -11.50
CA CYS A 191 2.17 -5.15 -12.42
C CYS A 191 2.76 -6.46 -11.86
N LYS A 192 3.24 -7.36 -12.72
CA LYS A 192 3.78 -8.66 -12.34
C LYS A 192 5.30 -8.71 -12.36
N ARG A 193 5.85 -9.46 -11.40
CA ARG A 193 7.28 -9.75 -11.35
C ARG A 193 7.69 -10.68 -12.48
#